data_f4be04896984e216e89b9dd3fa95a87e
#
_entry.id   f4be04896984e216e89b9dd3fa95a87e
#
_cell.length_a   1.000
_cell.length_b   1.000
_cell.length_c   1.000
_cell.angle_alpha   90.00
_cell.angle_beta   90.00
_cell.angle_gamma   90.00
#
_symmetry.space_group_name_H-M   'P 1'
#
loop_
_entity.id
_entity.type
_entity.pdbx_description
1 polymer ?
#
loop_
_entity_poly.entity_id
_entity_poly.type
_entity_poly.pdbx_seq_one_letter_code
_entity_poly.pdbx_strand_id
1 'polypeptide(L)'
;MQGSDAEIASARAAISTAKATIVTAQAAVNEAQLNLDYTRITAPVAGRTSRRNVTEGNLISGGNDQSVVLTTIVSLDPIYMLFDASEQQVLRFQRLILEGARKSARDVKYPAYMRLEDETGFPHRGYLDFVDNRFDPVTATMTARAIFENDDGILTPGMFGKLRIAETPAFDALLVPDAAVGTDQSDQFVYVVDADGTVAMRPIEAGSMALGLRIVRSGLNAGDQVVVGGIQRVRPGVRVTSMLETIEPDESVLGVEDATPEASE
;
A
#
# COMPACT_ATOMS: atom_id res chain seq x y z
N MET A 1 35.69 61.61 42.69
CA MET A 1 35.45 60.25 42.28
C MET A 1 34.00 59.79 42.51
N GLN A 2 33.27 60.16 43.56
CA GLN A 2 31.87 59.73 43.81
C GLN A 2 30.84 60.31 42.81
N GLY A 3 31.07 61.45 42.16
CA GLY A 3 30.12 61.97 41.17
C GLY A 3 30.04 61.18 39.86
N SER A 4 31.17 60.69 39.40
CA SER A 4 31.28 59.92 38.14
C SER A 4 30.60 58.55 38.23
N ASP A 5 30.63 57.91 39.39
CA ASP A 5 29.97 56.58 39.59
C ASP A 5 28.44 56.72 39.62
N ALA A 6 27.90 57.79 40.16
CA ALA A 6 26.47 58.09 40.15
C ALA A 6 25.93 58.42 38.76
N GLU A 7 26.71 59.17 37.94
CA GLU A 7 26.37 59.46 36.53
C GLU A 7 26.37 58.18 35.67
N ILE A 8 27.36 57.30 35.88
CA ILE A 8 27.40 55.97 35.17
C ILE A 8 26.20 55.10 35.57
N ALA A 9 25.85 55.05 36.83
CA ALA A 9 24.69 54.29 37.32
C ALA A 9 23.38 54.83 36.73
N SER A 10 23.20 56.14 36.68
CA SER A 10 22.05 56.80 36.07
C SER A 10 21.96 56.53 34.55
N ALA A 11 23.10 56.64 33.84
CA ALA A 11 23.13 56.28 32.41
C ALA A 11 22.80 54.81 32.13
N ARG A 12 23.28 53.90 32.97
CA ARG A 12 22.93 52.47 32.86
C ARG A 12 21.45 52.20 33.12
N ALA A 13 20.84 52.87 34.10
CA ALA A 13 19.41 52.77 34.34
C ALA A 13 18.60 53.31 33.17
N ALA A 14 18.97 54.43 32.58
CA ALA A 14 18.35 55.01 31.39
C ALA A 14 18.43 54.06 30.18
N ILE A 15 19.60 53.44 29.96
CA ILE A 15 19.76 52.42 28.89
C ILE A 15 18.90 51.21 29.14
N SER A 16 18.79 50.72 30.38
CA SER A 16 17.94 49.60 30.75
C SER A 16 16.46 49.89 30.48
N THR A 17 16.00 51.09 30.88
CA THR A 17 14.62 51.54 30.62
C THR A 17 14.36 51.68 29.12
N ALA A 18 15.30 52.29 28.37
CA ALA A 18 15.15 52.41 26.92
C ALA A 18 15.08 51.00 26.22
N LYS A 19 15.90 50.05 26.66
CA LYS A 19 15.85 48.67 26.16
C LYS A 19 14.50 48.02 26.47
N ALA A 20 13.96 48.17 27.67
CA ALA A 20 12.67 47.67 28.04
C ALA A 20 11.53 48.28 27.19
N THR A 21 11.59 49.58 26.93
CA THR A 21 10.64 50.27 26.04
C THR A 21 10.70 49.72 24.61
N ILE A 22 11.90 49.49 24.09
CA ILE A 22 12.08 48.88 22.74
C ILE A 22 11.46 47.49 22.69
N VAL A 23 11.68 46.64 23.70
CA VAL A 23 11.09 45.29 23.77
C VAL A 23 9.56 45.35 23.79
N THR A 24 8.99 46.29 24.58
CA THR A 24 7.53 46.45 24.64
C THR A 24 6.97 46.97 23.31
N ALA A 25 7.64 47.91 22.67
CA ALA A 25 7.22 48.41 21.35
C ALA A 25 7.32 47.33 20.27
N GLN A 26 8.36 46.49 20.31
CA GLN A 26 8.52 45.38 19.41
C GLN A 26 7.42 44.32 19.61
N ALA A 27 7.04 44.03 20.86
CA ALA A 27 5.92 43.13 21.17
C ALA A 27 4.60 43.66 20.60
N ALA A 28 4.32 44.94 20.71
CA ALA A 28 3.14 45.59 20.14
C ALA A 28 3.11 45.50 18.59
N VAL A 29 4.27 45.69 17.94
CA VAL A 29 4.38 45.51 16.48
C VAL A 29 4.13 44.05 16.08
N ASN A 30 4.67 43.09 16.82
CA ASN A 30 4.45 41.66 16.54
C ASN A 30 2.99 41.29 16.71
N GLU A 31 2.30 41.79 17.73
CA GLU A 31 0.87 41.58 17.94
C GLU A 31 0.03 42.17 16.80
N ALA A 32 0.32 43.38 16.37
CA ALA A 32 -0.36 44.02 15.26
C ALA A 32 -0.12 43.26 13.94
N GLN A 33 1.11 42.77 13.72
CA GLN A 33 1.44 41.94 12.57
C GLN A 33 0.67 40.63 12.59
N LEU A 34 0.60 39.94 13.72
CA LEU A 34 -0.16 38.71 13.88
C LEU A 34 -1.65 38.92 13.60
N ASN A 35 -2.23 40.01 14.10
CA ASN A 35 -3.61 40.36 13.82
C ASN A 35 -3.85 40.63 12.33
N LEU A 36 -2.89 41.26 11.65
CA LEU A 36 -2.96 41.45 10.21
C LEU A 36 -2.86 40.12 9.45
N ASP A 37 -1.99 39.21 9.87
CA ASP A 37 -1.85 37.88 9.27
C ASP A 37 -3.15 37.07 9.40
N TYR A 38 -3.85 37.17 10.52
CA TYR A 38 -5.16 36.54 10.71
C TYR A 38 -6.27 37.07 9.79
N THR A 39 -6.12 38.27 9.22
CA THR A 39 -7.10 38.76 8.23
C THR A 39 -6.99 38.04 6.89
N ARG A 40 -5.90 37.30 6.66
CA ARG A 40 -5.66 36.54 5.44
C ARG A 40 -5.59 35.06 5.75
N ILE A 41 -6.68 34.35 5.46
CA ILE A 41 -6.76 32.90 5.67
C ILE A 41 -6.26 32.20 4.39
N THR A 42 -5.18 31.45 4.51
CA THR A 42 -4.57 30.70 3.41
C THR A 42 -4.76 29.19 3.61
N ALA A 43 -4.80 28.45 2.52
CA ALA A 43 -4.86 26.99 2.56
C ALA A 43 -3.54 26.41 3.12
N PRO A 44 -3.59 25.56 4.15
CA PRO A 44 -2.37 24.96 4.73
C PRO A 44 -1.78 23.83 3.86
N VAL A 45 -2.59 23.29 2.94
CA VAL A 45 -2.21 22.20 2.03
C VAL A 45 -2.73 22.48 0.62
N ALA A 46 -2.01 21.98 -0.38
CA ALA A 46 -2.52 21.95 -1.75
C ALA A 46 -3.62 20.89 -1.90
N GLY A 47 -4.64 21.17 -2.68
CA GLY A 47 -5.74 20.22 -2.87
C GLY A 47 -6.98 20.85 -3.48
N ARG A 48 -8.04 20.05 -3.58
CA ARG A 48 -9.35 20.48 -4.05
C ARG A 48 -10.18 21.00 -2.88
N THR A 49 -10.71 22.20 -3.04
CA THR A 49 -11.64 22.80 -2.07
C THR A 49 -13.05 22.28 -2.28
N SER A 50 -13.77 22.09 -1.19
CA SER A 50 -15.21 21.79 -1.17
C SER A 50 -16.02 23.09 -1.33
N ARG A 51 -17.32 22.96 -1.11
CA ARG A 51 -18.23 24.11 -1.10
C ARG A 51 -17.88 25.11 0.00
N ARG A 52 -18.22 26.34 -0.21
CA ARG A 52 -18.17 27.39 0.77
C ARG A 52 -19.27 27.18 1.83
N ASN A 53 -18.92 27.13 3.12
CA ASN A 53 -19.86 26.99 4.21
C ASN A 53 -20.27 28.34 4.82
N VAL A 54 -19.51 29.39 4.57
CA VAL A 54 -19.74 30.74 5.11
C VAL A 54 -19.86 31.73 3.96
N THR A 55 -20.85 32.62 4.03
CA THR A 55 -21.08 33.66 3.04
C THR A 55 -20.46 34.99 3.51
N GLU A 56 -20.11 35.85 2.55
CA GLU A 56 -19.63 37.19 2.83
C GLU A 56 -20.62 37.95 3.72
N GLY A 57 -20.09 38.70 4.69
CA GLY A 57 -20.89 39.43 5.69
C GLY A 57 -21.16 38.64 6.96
N ASN A 58 -20.90 37.34 7.01
CA ASN A 58 -21.02 36.58 8.24
C ASN A 58 -19.81 36.77 9.15
N LEU A 59 -20.05 36.94 10.44
CA LEU A 59 -19.04 36.96 11.47
C LEU A 59 -18.46 35.54 11.66
N ILE A 60 -17.16 35.39 11.58
CA ILE A 60 -16.48 34.13 11.89
C ILE A 60 -15.71 34.28 13.19
N SER A 61 -15.84 33.30 14.07
CA SER A 61 -15.05 33.23 15.31
C SER A 61 -13.96 32.18 15.14
N GLY A 62 -12.74 32.53 15.50
CA GLY A 62 -11.60 31.63 15.56
C GLY A 62 -11.11 31.47 17.00
N GLY A 63 -10.56 30.31 17.34
CA GLY A 63 -9.79 30.13 18.58
C GLY A 63 -10.56 29.57 19.79
N ASN A 64 -11.83 29.23 19.68
CA ASN A 64 -12.63 28.57 20.73
C ASN A 64 -13.31 27.33 20.20
N ASP A 65 -13.94 26.54 21.08
CA ASP A 65 -14.69 25.29 20.76
C ASP A 65 -15.82 25.47 19.70
N GLN A 66 -16.10 26.70 19.30
CA GLN A 66 -17.08 27.05 18.26
C GLN A 66 -16.45 27.60 17.00
N SER A 67 -15.28 27.10 16.60
CA SER A 67 -14.66 27.50 15.34
C SER A 67 -15.51 27.10 14.13
N VAL A 68 -15.74 28.04 13.22
CA VAL A 68 -16.57 27.82 12.03
C VAL A 68 -15.70 27.28 10.90
N VAL A 69 -16.07 26.10 10.36
CA VAL A 69 -15.41 25.52 9.18
C VAL A 69 -15.79 26.32 7.93
N LEU A 70 -14.84 26.99 7.32
CA LEU A 70 -15.04 27.81 6.11
C LEU A 70 -15.25 26.94 4.87
N THR A 71 -14.37 25.99 4.68
CA THR A 71 -14.39 24.97 3.63
C THR A 71 -13.52 23.81 4.04
N THR A 72 -13.64 22.68 3.35
CA THR A 72 -12.75 21.54 3.50
C THR A 72 -11.83 21.44 2.29
N ILE A 73 -10.55 21.15 2.52
CA ILE A 73 -9.56 20.92 1.47
C ILE A 73 -9.10 19.48 1.59
N VAL A 74 -9.11 18.76 0.49
CA VAL A 74 -8.61 17.39 0.42
C VAL A 74 -7.45 17.34 -0.57
N SER A 75 -6.34 16.71 -0.16
CA SER A 75 -5.26 16.36 -1.09
C SER A 75 -5.77 15.29 -2.03
N LEU A 76 -5.47 15.39 -3.32
CA LEU A 76 -5.86 14.42 -4.33
C LEU A 76 -4.68 13.59 -4.80
N ASP A 77 -3.47 14.12 -4.70
CA ASP A 77 -2.24 13.47 -5.11
C ASP A 77 -1.13 13.74 -4.08
N PRO A 78 -0.50 12.69 -3.55
CA PRO A 78 -0.91 11.29 -3.63
C PRO A 78 -2.22 10.99 -2.88
N ILE A 79 -2.91 9.92 -3.27
CA ILE A 79 -4.10 9.44 -2.58
C ILE A 79 -3.79 8.21 -1.71
N TYR A 80 -4.49 8.11 -0.60
CA TYR A 80 -4.32 7.04 0.36
C TYR A 80 -5.50 6.09 0.36
N MET A 81 -5.23 4.79 0.26
CA MET A 81 -6.23 3.75 0.45
C MET A 81 -6.02 3.09 1.82
N LEU A 82 -7.00 3.24 2.70
CA LEU A 82 -7.05 2.57 4.00
C LEU A 82 -7.76 1.23 3.82
N PHE A 83 -7.24 0.20 4.44
CA PHE A 83 -7.87 -1.11 4.45
C PHE A 83 -7.56 -1.84 5.76
N ASP A 84 -8.43 -2.79 6.11
CA ASP A 84 -8.31 -3.56 7.32
C ASP A 84 -7.89 -5.00 7.00
N ALA A 85 -6.83 -5.45 7.66
CA ALA A 85 -6.34 -6.81 7.59
C ALA A 85 -6.81 -7.60 8.80
N SER A 86 -7.36 -8.79 8.58
CA SER A 86 -7.78 -9.68 9.67
C SER A 86 -6.57 -10.20 10.46
N GLU A 87 -6.79 -10.56 11.73
CA GLU A 87 -5.74 -11.15 12.57
C GLU A 87 -5.08 -12.35 11.90
N GLN A 88 -5.85 -13.20 11.23
CA GLN A 88 -5.33 -14.38 10.53
C GLN A 88 -4.35 -14.00 9.41
N GLN A 89 -4.66 -12.96 8.63
CA GLN A 89 -3.76 -12.45 7.58
C GLN A 89 -2.49 -11.87 8.19
N VAL A 90 -2.61 -11.06 9.23
CA VAL A 90 -1.45 -10.46 9.90
C VAL A 90 -0.55 -11.53 10.51
N LEU A 91 -1.11 -12.55 11.17
CA LEU A 91 -0.35 -13.66 11.73
C LEU A 91 0.40 -14.45 10.64
N ARG A 92 -0.23 -14.67 9.49
CA ARG A 92 0.42 -15.30 8.33
C ARG A 92 1.64 -14.50 7.89
N PHE A 93 1.50 -13.18 7.72
CA PHE A 93 2.61 -12.30 7.37
C PHE A 93 3.73 -12.29 8.41
N GLN A 94 3.37 -12.26 9.69
CA GLN A 94 4.36 -12.32 10.78
C GLN A 94 5.15 -13.63 10.77
N ARG A 95 4.50 -14.77 10.50
CA ARG A 95 5.19 -16.06 10.38
C ARG A 95 6.16 -16.09 9.22
N LEU A 96 5.77 -15.58 8.05
CA LEU A 96 6.66 -15.45 6.89
C LEU A 96 7.89 -14.56 7.17
N ILE A 97 7.72 -13.52 8.00
CA ILE A 97 8.83 -12.67 8.43
C ILE A 97 9.77 -13.45 9.37
N LEU A 98 9.22 -14.18 10.34
CA LEU A 98 10.02 -14.99 11.28
C LEU A 98 10.78 -16.12 10.57
N GLU A 99 10.20 -16.71 9.54
CA GLU A 99 10.83 -17.73 8.69
C GLU A 99 11.86 -17.15 7.71
N GLY A 100 12.02 -15.82 7.67
CA GLY A 100 12.94 -15.14 6.75
C GLY A 100 12.49 -15.12 5.30
N ALA A 101 11.29 -15.64 4.99
CA ALA A 101 10.72 -15.65 3.65
C ALA A 101 10.21 -14.27 3.21
N ARG A 102 10.01 -13.35 4.17
CA ARG A 102 9.54 -11.98 3.90
C ARG A 102 10.26 -10.99 4.83
N LYS A 103 10.53 -9.78 4.34
CA LYS A 103 10.98 -8.66 5.15
C LYS A 103 9.77 -7.96 5.79
N SER A 104 10.01 -7.20 6.86
CA SER A 104 8.96 -6.39 7.46
C SER A 104 8.50 -5.29 6.48
N ALA A 105 7.20 -5.00 6.47
CA ALA A 105 6.65 -3.87 5.69
C ALA A 105 7.14 -2.50 6.20
N ARG A 106 7.83 -2.46 7.33
CA ARG A 106 8.49 -1.25 7.84
C ARG A 106 9.85 -1.00 7.19
N ASP A 107 10.47 -2.06 6.67
CA ASP A 107 11.82 -2.01 6.10
C ASP A 107 11.81 -1.99 4.58
N VAL A 108 10.74 -2.44 3.96
CA VAL A 108 10.62 -2.57 2.51
C VAL A 108 9.22 -2.12 2.06
N LYS A 109 9.16 -1.34 0.99
CA LYS A 109 7.90 -0.97 0.34
C LYS A 109 7.37 -2.17 -0.45
N TYR A 110 6.20 -2.67 -0.08
CA TYR A 110 5.53 -3.73 -0.82
C TYR A 110 4.66 -3.15 -1.90
N PRO A 111 4.74 -3.65 -3.13
CA PRO A 111 3.88 -3.18 -4.19
C PRO A 111 2.43 -3.50 -3.87
N ALA A 112 1.59 -2.52 -4.11
CA ALA A 112 0.15 -2.58 -3.95
C ALA A 112 -0.50 -2.21 -5.28
N TYR A 113 -1.53 -2.93 -5.66
CA TYR A 113 -2.27 -2.72 -6.88
C TYR A 113 -3.74 -2.50 -6.53
N MET A 114 -4.34 -1.48 -7.11
CA MET A 114 -5.73 -1.15 -6.86
C MET A 114 -6.52 -1.09 -8.17
N ARG A 115 -7.81 -1.43 -8.08
CA ARG A 115 -8.77 -1.21 -9.15
C ARG A 115 -10.07 -0.62 -8.60
N LEU A 116 -10.72 0.17 -9.38
CA LEU A 116 -12.09 0.62 -9.16
C LEU A 116 -13.08 -0.48 -9.59
N GLU A 117 -14.35 -0.28 -9.31
CA GLU A 117 -15.39 -1.31 -9.57
C GLU A 117 -15.64 -1.52 -11.07
N ASP A 118 -15.48 -0.49 -11.87
CA ASP A 118 -15.68 -0.48 -13.33
C ASP A 118 -14.45 -0.86 -14.15
N GLU A 119 -13.30 -1.06 -13.49
CA GLU A 119 -12.04 -1.40 -14.15
C GLU A 119 -11.81 -2.90 -14.24
N THR A 120 -11.15 -3.31 -15.32
CA THR A 120 -10.63 -4.66 -15.51
C THR A 120 -9.14 -4.70 -15.13
N GLY A 121 -8.68 -5.78 -14.48
CA GLY A 121 -7.30 -5.85 -13.98
C GLY A 121 -7.07 -5.02 -12.71
N PHE A 122 -5.87 -4.49 -12.56
CA PHE A 122 -5.45 -3.62 -11.43
C PHE A 122 -4.53 -2.52 -11.97
N PRO A 123 -5.07 -1.49 -12.64
CA PRO A 123 -4.27 -0.51 -13.35
C PRO A 123 -3.49 0.44 -12.43
N HIS A 124 -4.02 0.70 -11.23
CA HIS A 124 -3.39 1.66 -10.30
C HIS A 124 -2.30 0.97 -9.51
N ARG A 125 -1.07 1.47 -9.64
CA ARG A 125 0.12 0.96 -8.95
C ARG A 125 0.47 1.87 -7.79
N GLY A 126 0.83 1.28 -6.68
CA GLY A 126 1.24 1.97 -5.47
C GLY A 126 2.05 1.07 -4.57
N TYR A 127 2.18 1.43 -3.32
CA TYR A 127 2.88 0.61 -2.34
C TYR A 127 2.29 0.77 -0.95
N LEU A 128 2.50 -0.25 -0.13
CA LEU A 128 2.16 -0.23 1.29
C LEU A 128 3.14 0.69 2.02
N ASP A 129 2.64 1.75 2.66
CA ASP A 129 3.47 2.73 3.37
C ASP A 129 3.28 2.71 4.88
N PHE A 130 2.15 2.19 5.35
CA PHE A 130 1.84 2.16 6.78
C PHE A 130 1.08 0.90 7.17
N VAL A 131 1.42 0.34 8.31
CA VAL A 131 0.69 -0.72 9.01
C VAL A 131 0.62 -0.33 10.48
N ASP A 132 -0.58 -0.32 11.05
CA ASP A 132 -0.79 0.01 12.45
C ASP A 132 0.01 -0.94 13.37
N ASN A 133 0.20 -0.53 14.61
CA ASN A 133 0.92 -1.31 15.63
C ASN A 133 -0.01 -2.05 16.58
N ARG A 134 -1.33 -1.92 16.41
CA ARG A 134 -2.35 -2.53 17.26
C ARG A 134 -3.53 -3.03 16.44
N PHE A 135 -4.23 -4.00 16.98
CA PHE A 135 -5.54 -4.43 16.49
C PHE A 135 -6.65 -3.57 17.10
N ASP A 136 -7.69 -3.34 16.33
CA ASP A 136 -8.97 -2.88 16.87
C ASP A 136 -9.60 -4.05 17.63
N PRO A 137 -9.88 -3.91 18.93
CA PRO A 137 -10.40 -5.01 19.75
C PRO A 137 -11.88 -5.36 19.43
N VAL A 138 -12.60 -4.50 18.72
CA VAL A 138 -14.01 -4.71 18.36
C VAL A 138 -14.11 -5.53 17.08
N THR A 139 -13.29 -5.21 16.09
CA THR A 139 -13.33 -5.84 14.76
C THR A 139 -12.29 -6.95 14.59
N ALA A 140 -11.32 -7.05 15.50
CA ALA A 140 -10.16 -7.93 15.40
C ALA A 140 -9.38 -7.73 14.08
N THR A 141 -9.30 -6.49 13.61
CA THR A 141 -8.58 -6.10 12.40
C THR A 141 -7.46 -5.11 12.71
N MET A 142 -6.46 -5.07 11.85
CA MET A 142 -5.37 -4.11 11.88
C MET A 142 -5.46 -3.22 10.65
N THR A 143 -5.51 -1.93 10.85
CA THR A 143 -5.58 -0.96 9.74
C THR A 143 -4.22 -0.82 9.08
N ALA A 144 -4.22 -0.81 7.77
CA ALA A 144 -3.06 -0.53 6.95
C ALA A 144 -3.40 0.48 5.87
N ARG A 145 -2.36 1.08 5.27
CA ARG A 145 -2.49 2.13 4.29
C ARG A 145 -1.56 1.88 3.12
N ALA A 146 -2.12 1.99 1.93
CA ALA A 146 -1.36 2.03 0.69
C ALA A 146 -1.45 3.42 0.06
N ILE A 147 -0.38 3.84 -0.60
CA ILE A 147 -0.27 5.13 -1.29
C ILE A 147 -0.29 4.89 -2.80
N PHE A 148 -1.02 5.72 -3.52
CA PHE A 148 -1.14 5.68 -4.98
C PHE A 148 -0.95 7.08 -5.55
N GLU A 149 -0.30 7.16 -6.69
CA GLU A 149 -0.26 8.38 -7.51
C GLU A 149 -1.62 8.57 -8.19
N ASN A 150 -2.03 9.82 -8.36
CA ASN A 150 -3.35 10.17 -8.90
C ASN A 150 -3.24 11.40 -9.82
N ASP A 151 -2.29 11.35 -10.75
CA ASP A 151 -2.00 12.44 -11.67
C ASP A 151 -3.21 12.80 -12.57
N ASP A 152 -4.02 11.80 -12.92
CA ASP A 152 -5.23 11.94 -13.73
C ASP A 152 -6.44 12.44 -12.92
N GLY A 153 -6.36 12.39 -11.57
CA GLY A 153 -7.42 12.85 -10.68
C GLY A 153 -8.69 12.00 -10.69
N ILE A 154 -8.64 10.77 -11.21
CA ILE A 154 -9.77 9.82 -11.24
C ILE A 154 -10.10 9.37 -9.83
N LEU A 155 -9.08 9.08 -9.03
CA LEU A 155 -9.27 8.62 -7.67
C LEU A 155 -9.77 9.79 -6.79
N THR A 156 -10.98 9.66 -6.28
CA THR A 156 -11.58 10.69 -5.42
C THR A 156 -11.71 10.15 -3.99
N PRO A 157 -11.35 10.93 -2.96
CA PRO A 157 -11.51 10.52 -1.56
C PRO A 157 -12.96 10.11 -1.27
N GLY A 158 -13.13 8.96 -0.60
CA GLY A 158 -14.42 8.35 -0.31
C GLY A 158 -14.86 7.27 -1.29
N MET A 159 -14.12 7.04 -2.37
CA MET A 159 -14.35 5.89 -3.25
C MET A 159 -13.90 4.58 -2.60
N PHE A 160 -14.54 3.49 -3.02
CA PHE A 160 -14.14 2.12 -2.68
C PHE A 160 -13.38 1.51 -3.86
N GLY A 161 -12.36 0.74 -3.56
CA GLY A 161 -11.59 0.00 -4.54
C GLY A 161 -11.23 -1.38 -4.04
N LYS A 162 -10.82 -2.26 -4.94
CA LYS A 162 -10.27 -3.57 -4.61
C LYS A 162 -8.76 -3.47 -4.59
N LEU A 163 -8.14 -3.96 -3.51
CA LEU A 163 -6.71 -3.92 -3.29
C LEU A 163 -6.11 -5.31 -3.42
N ARG A 164 -4.95 -5.39 -4.09
CA ARG A 164 -4.10 -6.56 -4.16
C ARG A 164 -2.71 -6.19 -3.65
N ILE A 165 -2.21 -6.94 -2.68
CA ILE A 165 -0.86 -6.78 -2.13
C ILE A 165 -0.14 -8.11 -2.29
N ALA A 166 1.12 -8.07 -2.73
CA ALA A 166 1.94 -9.26 -2.82
C ALA A 166 2.17 -9.85 -1.41
N GLU A 167 1.82 -11.11 -1.23
CA GLU A 167 2.00 -11.82 0.04
C GLU A 167 3.45 -12.26 0.23
N THR A 168 4.08 -12.72 -0.86
CA THR A 168 5.48 -13.19 -0.88
C THR A 168 6.26 -12.44 -1.95
N PRO A 169 7.60 -12.38 -1.84
CA PRO A 169 8.44 -11.98 -2.95
C PRO A 169 8.17 -12.83 -4.21
N ALA A 170 8.53 -12.31 -5.37
CA ALA A 170 8.50 -13.12 -6.59
C ALA A 170 9.38 -14.36 -6.43
N PHE A 171 8.89 -15.52 -6.83
CA PHE A 171 9.61 -16.78 -6.81
C PHE A 171 9.29 -17.55 -8.09
N ASP A 172 10.24 -18.37 -8.53
CA ASP A 172 10.04 -19.24 -9.67
C ASP A 172 9.07 -20.34 -9.29
N ALA A 173 7.97 -20.47 -10.04
CA ALA A 173 6.94 -21.46 -9.80
C ALA A 173 6.68 -22.30 -11.04
N LEU A 174 6.49 -23.58 -10.85
CA LEU A 174 5.96 -24.45 -11.90
C LEU A 174 4.44 -24.30 -11.95
N LEU A 175 3.94 -24.00 -13.15
CA LEU A 175 2.52 -23.80 -13.41
C LEU A 175 1.99 -24.95 -14.26
N VAL A 176 0.85 -25.49 -13.88
CA VAL A 176 0.13 -26.52 -14.64
C VAL A 176 -1.34 -26.13 -14.80
N PRO A 177 -2.00 -26.51 -15.90
CA PRO A 177 -3.44 -26.35 -16.00
C PRO A 177 -4.17 -27.05 -14.86
N ASP A 178 -5.19 -26.40 -14.32
CA ASP A 178 -6.00 -26.99 -13.24
C ASP A 178 -6.61 -28.34 -13.65
N ALA A 179 -6.94 -28.48 -14.92
CA ALA A 179 -7.45 -29.73 -15.51
C ALA A 179 -6.44 -30.89 -15.48
N ALA A 180 -5.13 -30.61 -15.32
CA ALA A 180 -4.08 -31.64 -15.22
C ALA A 180 -3.95 -32.21 -13.80
N VAL A 181 -4.53 -31.55 -12.80
CA VAL A 181 -4.44 -31.95 -11.40
C VAL A 181 -5.57 -32.91 -11.07
N GLY A 182 -5.20 -34.15 -10.76
CA GLY A 182 -6.10 -35.15 -10.23
C GLY A 182 -6.14 -35.10 -8.70
N THR A 183 -7.25 -35.57 -8.13
CA THR A 183 -7.39 -35.71 -6.67
C THR A 183 -7.79 -37.14 -6.35
N ASP A 184 -7.05 -37.78 -5.47
CA ASP A 184 -7.36 -39.08 -4.92
C ASP A 184 -7.52 -38.95 -3.40
N GLN A 185 -8.76 -39.03 -2.93
CA GLN A 185 -9.17 -38.76 -1.55
C GLN A 185 -8.73 -37.35 -1.11
N SER A 186 -7.59 -37.21 -0.41
CA SER A 186 -7.03 -35.95 0.06
C SER A 186 -5.75 -35.53 -0.69
N ASP A 187 -5.19 -36.43 -1.47
CA ASP A 187 -3.91 -36.24 -2.13
C ASP A 187 -4.09 -35.75 -3.57
N GLN A 188 -3.34 -34.72 -3.93
CA GLN A 188 -3.33 -34.19 -5.27
C GLN A 188 -2.16 -34.82 -6.06
N PHE A 189 -2.41 -35.14 -7.31
CA PHE A 189 -1.43 -35.75 -8.18
C PHE A 189 -1.53 -35.24 -9.61
N VAL A 190 -0.47 -35.46 -10.36
CA VAL A 190 -0.45 -35.28 -11.83
C VAL A 190 0.08 -36.56 -12.49
N TYR A 191 -0.30 -36.76 -13.74
CA TYR A 191 0.34 -37.77 -14.57
C TYR A 191 1.52 -37.13 -15.34
N VAL A 192 2.68 -37.75 -15.21
CA VAL A 192 3.91 -37.34 -15.91
C VAL A 192 4.30 -38.43 -16.89
N VAL A 193 4.74 -38.04 -18.08
CA VAL A 193 5.26 -38.97 -19.09
C VAL A 193 6.78 -39.01 -18.96
N ASP A 194 7.31 -40.18 -18.63
CA ASP A 194 8.75 -40.40 -18.54
C ASP A 194 9.41 -40.46 -19.92
N ALA A 195 10.73 -40.43 -19.98
CA ALA A 195 11.51 -40.40 -21.22
C ALA A 195 11.26 -41.63 -22.13
N ASP A 196 10.82 -42.75 -21.58
CA ASP A 196 10.44 -43.96 -22.29
C ASP A 196 9.01 -44.03 -22.81
N GLY A 197 8.24 -42.91 -22.58
CA GLY A 197 6.84 -42.76 -22.94
C GLY A 197 5.87 -43.45 -21.98
N THR A 198 6.30 -43.87 -20.79
CA THR A 198 5.47 -44.50 -19.79
C THR A 198 4.87 -43.45 -18.85
N VAL A 199 3.61 -43.60 -18.54
CA VAL A 199 2.92 -42.68 -17.62
C VAL A 199 3.16 -43.09 -16.17
N ALA A 200 3.63 -42.13 -15.39
CA ALA A 200 3.76 -42.25 -13.94
C ALA A 200 2.81 -41.27 -13.22
N MET A 201 2.19 -41.76 -12.14
CA MET A 201 1.43 -40.91 -11.23
C MET A 201 2.41 -40.29 -10.23
N ARG A 202 2.43 -38.99 -10.13
CA ARG A 202 3.32 -38.25 -9.23
C ARG A 202 2.51 -37.38 -8.27
N PRO A 203 2.61 -37.61 -6.96
CA PRO A 203 1.96 -36.76 -5.97
C PRO A 203 2.57 -35.37 -6.01
N ILE A 204 1.72 -34.36 -5.88
CA ILE A 204 2.13 -32.96 -5.89
C ILE A 204 1.50 -32.20 -4.72
N GLU A 205 2.12 -31.13 -4.31
CA GLU A 205 1.54 -30.14 -3.44
C GLU A 205 1.07 -28.93 -4.28
N ALA A 206 -0.24 -28.88 -4.55
CA ALA A 206 -0.81 -27.81 -5.33
C ALA A 206 -1.07 -26.56 -4.48
N GLY A 207 -0.70 -25.41 -5.03
CA GLY A 207 -0.93 -24.08 -4.46
C GLY A 207 -2.19 -23.42 -5.01
N SER A 208 -2.23 -22.09 -4.92
CA SER A 208 -3.29 -21.25 -5.48
C SER A 208 -3.22 -21.19 -7.01
N MET A 209 -4.30 -20.69 -7.62
CA MET A 209 -4.31 -20.33 -9.03
C MET A 209 -3.53 -19.04 -9.26
N ALA A 210 -2.73 -19.01 -10.30
CA ALA A 210 -2.05 -17.81 -10.81
C ALA A 210 -2.04 -17.87 -12.34
N LEU A 211 -2.27 -16.74 -13.00
CA LEU A 211 -2.22 -16.65 -14.47
C LEU A 211 -3.12 -17.68 -15.20
N GLY A 212 -4.27 -18.01 -14.64
CA GLY A 212 -5.15 -19.03 -15.18
C GLY A 212 -4.66 -20.49 -14.96
N LEU A 213 -3.50 -20.68 -14.34
CA LEU A 213 -2.86 -21.96 -14.08
C LEU A 213 -2.72 -22.20 -12.58
N ARG A 214 -2.51 -23.44 -12.18
CA ARG A 214 -2.28 -23.84 -10.80
C ARG A 214 -0.78 -23.89 -10.50
N ILE A 215 -0.38 -23.24 -9.40
CA ILE A 215 0.99 -23.31 -8.89
C ILE A 215 1.24 -24.70 -8.32
N VAL A 216 2.37 -25.33 -8.65
CA VAL A 216 2.85 -26.55 -8.01
C VAL A 216 4.04 -26.19 -7.11
N ARG A 217 3.87 -26.42 -5.80
CA ARG A 217 4.89 -26.10 -4.79
C ARG A 217 5.97 -27.17 -4.69
N SER A 218 5.60 -28.43 -4.85
CA SER A 218 6.49 -29.57 -4.79
C SER A 218 5.96 -30.76 -5.59
N GLY A 219 6.83 -31.68 -5.97
CA GLY A 219 6.47 -32.92 -6.68
C GLY A 219 6.71 -32.88 -8.19
N LEU A 220 7.04 -31.74 -8.80
CA LEU A 220 7.41 -31.61 -10.19
C LEU A 220 8.81 -30.98 -10.35
N ASN A 221 9.48 -31.30 -11.46
CA ASN A 221 10.70 -30.65 -11.88
C ASN A 221 10.50 -29.89 -13.19
N ALA A 222 11.34 -28.87 -13.42
CA ALA A 222 11.36 -28.17 -14.70
C ALA A 222 11.71 -29.15 -15.82
N GLY A 223 10.88 -29.15 -16.88
CA GLY A 223 11.04 -30.06 -18.02
C GLY A 223 10.21 -31.34 -17.94
N ASP A 224 9.52 -31.62 -16.83
CA ASP A 224 8.59 -32.74 -16.75
C ASP A 224 7.40 -32.53 -17.73
N GLN A 225 7.03 -33.58 -18.46
CA GLN A 225 5.89 -33.56 -19.37
C GLN A 225 4.63 -34.01 -18.63
N VAL A 226 3.71 -33.07 -18.40
CA VAL A 226 2.46 -33.32 -17.65
C VAL A 226 1.33 -33.59 -18.62
N VAL A 227 0.54 -34.63 -18.34
CA VAL A 227 -0.65 -34.97 -19.15
C VAL A 227 -1.76 -33.98 -18.85
N VAL A 228 -2.17 -33.20 -19.83
CA VAL A 228 -3.24 -32.19 -19.70
C VAL A 228 -4.55 -32.73 -20.27
N GLY A 229 -4.50 -33.45 -21.39
CA GLY A 229 -5.67 -34.01 -22.06
C GLY A 229 -5.81 -35.52 -21.88
N GLY A 230 -7.04 -36.00 -21.77
CA GLY A 230 -7.29 -37.44 -21.73
C GLY A 230 -6.99 -38.13 -20.38
N ILE A 231 -6.90 -37.42 -19.30
CA ILE A 231 -6.57 -37.91 -17.94
C ILE A 231 -7.45 -39.14 -17.56
N GLN A 232 -8.71 -39.14 -17.94
CA GLN A 232 -9.63 -40.24 -17.63
C GLN A 232 -9.30 -41.57 -18.37
N ARG A 233 -8.49 -41.51 -19.41
CA ARG A 233 -8.08 -42.68 -20.25
C ARG A 233 -6.70 -43.18 -19.88
N VAL A 234 -5.94 -42.41 -19.16
CA VAL A 234 -4.56 -42.69 -18.81
C VAL A 234 -4.50 -43.41 -17.47
N ARG A 235 -3.65 -44.44 -17.40
CA ARG A 235 -3.38 -45.17 -16.15
C ARG A 235 -1.86 -45.26 -15.95
N PRO A 236 -1.38 -45.27 -14.70
CA PRO A 236 0.02 -45.52 -14.41
C PRO A 236 0.52 -46.82 -15.05
N GLY A 237 1.74 -46.74 -15.61
CA GLY A 237 2.39 -47.91 -16.27
C GLY A 237 2.00 -48.11 -17.72
N VAL A 238 1.07 -47.37 -18.29
CA VAL A 238 0.71 -47.45 -19.71
C VAL A 238 1.67 -46.58 -20.53
N ARG A 239 2.12 -47.10 -21.66
CA ARG A 239 2.89 -46.35 -22.63
C ARG A 239 1.95 -45.56 -23.52
N VAL A 240 2.25 -44.27 -23.68
CA VAL A 240 1.47 -43.32 -24.49
C VAL A 240 2.35 -42.66 -25.55
N THR A 241 1.69 -42.24 -26.63
CA THR A 241 2.31 -41.33 -27.60
C THR A 241 1.81 -39.95 -27.26
N SER A 242 2.72 -39.11 -26.74
CA SER A 242 2.41 -37.72 -26.34
C SER A 242 2.46 -36.78 -27.53
N MET A 243 1.53 -35.85 -27.60
CA MET A 243 1.58 -34.66 -28.44
C MET A 243 1.83 -33.47 -27.52
N LEU A 244 2.97 -32.82 -27.71
CA LEU A 244 3.36 -31.66 -26.89
C LEU A 244 2.50 -30.45 -27.28
N GLU A 245 1.89 -29.83 -26.29
CA GLU A 245 1.20 -28.57 -26.39
C GLU A 245 1.84 -27.59 -25.42
N THR A 246 2.18 -26.41 -25.91
CA THR A 246 2.70 -25.34 -25.04
C THR A 246 1.51 -24.52 -24.57
N ILE A 247 1.37 -24.39 -23.26
CA ILE A 247 0.31 -23.61 -22.63
C ILE A 247 0.95 -22.32 -22.09
N GLU A 248 0.55 -21.20 -22.64
CA GLU A 248 1.00 -19.90 -22.19
C GLU A 248 0.17 -19.43 -20.99
N PRO A 249 0.81 -18.85 -19.97
CA PRO A 249 0.11 -18.22 -18.86
C PRO A 249 -0.76 -17.06 -19.36
N ASP A 250 -1.96 -16.91 -18.80
CA ASP A 250 -2.85 -15.79 -19.10
C ASP A 250 -2.43 -14.56 -18.27
N GLU A 251 -1.53 -13.76 -18.81
CA GLU A 251 -1.04 -12.53 -18.16
C GLU A 251 -2.11 -11.45 -18.01
N SER A 252 -3.20 -11.51 -18.77
CA SER A 252 -4.31 -10.57 -18.65
C SER A 252 -4.99 -10.62 -17.27
N VAL A 253 -4.87 -11.75 -16.57
CA VAL A 253 -5.38 -11.93 -15.20
C VAL A 253 -4.61 -11.12 -14.17
N LEU A 254 -3.35 -10.77 -14.45
CA LEU A 254 -2.55 -9.93 -13.55
C LEU A 254 -2.89 -8.45 -13.68
N GLY A 255 -3.34 -8.01 -14.85
CA GLY A 255 -3.51 -6.58 -15.14
C GLY A 255 -2.19 -5.80 -15.01
N VAL A 256 -1.07 -6.48 -15.14
CA VAL A 256 0.28 -5.91 -15.03
C VAL A 256 0.97 -6.13 -16.37
N GLU A 257 0.90 -5.15 -17.24
CA GLU A 257 1.90 -5.04 -18.30
C GLU A 257 3.25 -4.72 -17.64
N ASP A 258 4.19 -5.65 -17.81
CA ASP A 258 5.63 -5.54 -17.47
C ASP A 258 5.99 -4.86 -16.12
N ALA A 259 6.06 -5.65 -15.07
CA ALA A 259 6.88 -5.32 -13.92
C ALA A 259 8.26 -6.01 -14.04
N THR A 260 9.11 -5.50 -14.90
CA THR A 260 10.55 -5.73 -14.76
C THR A 260 10.98 -5.00 -13.48
N PRO A 261 11.54 -5.68 -12.47
CA PRO A 261 12.06 -5.00 -11.31
C PRO A 261 13.25 -4.15 -11.74
N GLU A 262 13.11 -2.82 -11.72
CA GLU A 262 14.27 -1.94 -11.74
C GLU A 262 15.12 -2.28 -10.51
N ALA A 263 16.27 -2.87 -10.76
CA ALA A 263 17.31 -3.01 -9.76
C ALA A 263 17.76 -1.60 -9.37
N SER A 264 17.38 -1.18 -8.17
CA SER A 264 17.90 0.03 -7.55
C SER A 264 19.40 -0.18 -7.27
N GLU A 265 20.23 0.61 -7.97
CA GLU A 265 21.61 0.90 -7.57
C GLU A 265 21.71 1.57 -6.20
#